data_e69296ffe27d03a7457d88e2cf34a0b9
#
_entry.id   e69296ffe27d03a7457d88e2cf34a0b9
#
_cell.length_a   1.000
_cell.length_b   1.000
_cell.length_c   1.000
_cell.angle_alpha   90.00
_cell.angle_beta   90.00
_cell.angle_gamma   90.00
#
_symmetry.space_group_name_H-M   'P 1'
#
loop_
_entity.id
_entity.type
_entity.pdbx_description
1 polymer ?
#
loop_
_entity_poly.entity_id
_entity_poly.type
_entity_poly.pdbx_seq_one_letter_code
_entity_poly.pdbx_strand_id
1 'polypeptide(L)'
;PVITMDKSYTHIGSHDNLLGKDASAELETEFSNEKQVTKETPRAFIAYSDDDKTVPPANGVNYYLGLHKNHVPAVLHIYASGGHGWGIRENFIYKNEMLNDLSAWLRSFKAPRKDAVRVACVGNSITYGARIKNRSHDSYPSVLGRLLGDKYWVKNFGVSARTMLNKGDRPYMKEQAYQQALAFNPNIVVIKLGTNDSKSFNWVHKADFIKDTQTMIDA
;
A
#
# COMPACT_ATOMS: atom_id res chain seq x y z
N PRO A 1 8.49 16.98 5.20
CA PRO A 1 8.50 16.01 6.32
C PRO A 1 9.91 15.86 6.90
N VAL A 2 10.01 15.55 8.18
CA VAL A 2 11.27 15.14 8.81
C VAL A 2 11.53 13.70 8.39
N ILE A 3 12.73 13.42 7.90
CA ILE A 3 13.13 12.11 7.38
C ILE A 3 14.35 11.58 8.14
N THR A 4 15.33 12.44 8.35
CA THR A 4 16.54 12.11 9.10
C THR A 4 16.41 12.43 10.59
N MET A 5 17.17 11.72 11.41
CA MET A 5 17.42 12.05 12.81
C MET A 5 18.82 12.62 13.03
N ASP A 6 19.61 12.82 11.98
CA ASP A 6 20.91 13.48 12.06
C ASP A 6 20.73 14.95 12.47
N LYS A 7 21.31 15.33 13.63
CA LYS A 7 21.15 16.66 14.24
C LYS A 7 21.65 17.81 13.36
N SER A 8 22.49 17.54 12.36
CA SER A 8 23.03 18.59 11.48
C SER A 8 21.99 19.15 10.53
N TYR A 9 20.93 18.42 10.21
CA TYR A 9 19.89 18.86 9.27
C TYR A 9 18.48 18.30 9.53
N THR A 10 18.25 17.71 10.71
CA THR A 10 16.90 17.35 11.17
C THR A 10 16.13 18.56 11.74
N HIS A 11 14.85 18.40 11.97
CA HIS A 11 14.11 19.30 12.86
C HIS A 11 14.34 18.86 14.32
N ILE A 12 15.12 19.62 15.06
CA ILE A 12 15.58 19.26 16.44
C ILE A 12 14.40 18.94 17.37
N GLY A 13 13.31 19.72 17.32
CA GLY A 13 12.14 19.44 18.15
C GLY A 13 11.50 18.08 17.87
N SER A 14 11.50 17.62 16.61
CA SER A 14 11.02 16.28 16.25
C SER A 14 11.97 15.18 16.73
N HIS A 15 13.27 15.40 16.58
CA HIS A 15 14.30 14.51 17.09
C HIS A 15 14.16 14.31 18.60
N ASP A 16 14.18 15.41 19.36
CA ASP A 16 14.15 15.37 20.83
C ASP A 16 12.84 14.78 21.38
N ASN A 17 11.71 15.02 20.71
CA ASN A 17 10.42 14.44 21.09
C ASN A 17 10.34 12.94 20.81
N LEU A 18 11.00 12.46 19.75
CA LEU A 18 10.95 11.06 19.34
C LEU A 18 11.99 10.21 20.08
N LEU A 19 13.23 10.68 20.16
CA LEU A 19 14.37 9.90 20.60
C LEU A 19 14.95 10.36 21.95
N GLY A 20 14.61 11.56 22.39
CA GLY A 20 15.27 12.23 23.52
C GLY A 20 16.51 13.03 23.10
N LYS A 21 16.90 13.99 23.95
CA LYS A 21 18.03 14.90 23.67
C LYS A 21 19.37 14.19 23.56
N ASP A 22 19.53 13.13 24.35
CA ASP A 22 20.77 12.36 24.50
C ASP A 22 20.71 11.02 23.74
N ALA A 23 19.98 10.97 22.61
CA ALA A 23 19.87 9.79 21.77
C ALA A 23 21.27 9.33 21.29
N SER A 24 21.49 8.00 21.27
CA SER A 24 22.72 7.43 20.71
C SER A 24 22.74 7.53 19.17
N ALA A 25 23.95 7.50 18.61
CA ALA A 25 24.13 7.50 17.15
C ALA A 25 23.47 6.29 16.46
N GLU A 26 23.41 5.16 17.15
CA GLU A 26 22.73 3.94 16.67
C GLU A 26 21.22 4.19 16.55
N LEU A 27 20.62 4.79 17.59
CA LEU A 27 19.20 5.12 17.62
C LEU A 27 18.84 6.17 16.55
N GLU A 28 19.66 7.23 16.42
CA GLU A 28 19.51 8.22 15.35
C GLU A 28 19.59 7.56 13.96
N THR A 29 20.48 6.58 13.78
CA THR A 29 20.60 5.83 12.53
C THR A 29 19.40 4.96 12.26
N GLU A 30 18.88 4.25 13.27
CA GLU A 30 17.71 3.38 13.16
C GLU A 30 16.47 4.15 12.73
N PHE A 31 16.29 5.38 13.26
CA PHE A 31 15.14 6.23 12.96
C PHE A 31 15.34 7.21 11.80
N SER A 32 16.51 7.21 11.17
CA SER A 32 16.78 7.97 9.93
C SER A 32 16.32 7.19 8.72
N ASN A 33 15.15 7.57 8.17
CA ASN A 33 14.50 6.82 7.08
C ASN A 33 15.35 6.72 5.81
N GLU A 34 16.20 7.70 5.52
CA GLU A 34 17.13 7.66 4.38
C GLU A 34 18.18 6.56 4.51
N LYS A 35 18.48 6.14 5.75
CA LYS A 35 19.41 5.04 6.04
C LYS A 35 18.72 3.66 6.05
N GLN A 36 17.37 3.64 6.12
CA GLN A 36 16.56 2.42 6.17
C GLN A 36 16.03 2.00 4.80
N VAL A 37 16.36 2.72 3.73
CA VAL A 37 15.91 2.41 2.39
C VAL A 37 16.48 1.08 1.92
N THR A 38 15.59 0.22 1.43
CA THR A 38 15.91 -1.05 0.78
C THR A 38 15.26 -1.12 -0.60
N LYS A 39 15.58 -2.13 -1.40
CA LYS A 39 14.89 -2.39 -2.68
C LYS A 39 13.37 -2.62 -2.55
N GLU A 40 12.90 -2.96 -1.35
CA GLU A 40 11.48 -3.18 -1.04
C GLU A 40 10.76 -1.88 -0.61
N THR A 41 11.50 -0.77 -0.45
CA THR A 41 10.92 0.53 -0.11
C THR A 41 9.97 0.98 -1.22
N PRO A 42 8.77 1.45 -0.91
CA PRO A 42 7.84 1.96 -1.92
C PRO A 42 8.41 3.14 -2.69
N ARG A 43 8.00 3.27 -3.96
CA ARG A 43 8.31 4.44 -4.78
C ARG A 43 7.83 5.74 -4.12
N ALA A 44 8.54 6.83 -4.32
CA ALA A 44 8.26 8.08 -3.62
C ALA A 44 8.12 9.29 -4.55
N PHE A 45 7.16 10.16 -4.22
CA PHE A 45 7.08 11.53 -4.68
C PHE A 45 7.49 12.43 -3.52
N ILE A 46 8.57 13.19 -3.70
CA ILE A 46 9.20 14.00 -2.66
C ILE A 46 9.12 15.46 -3.10
N ALA A 47 8.59 16.33 -2.23
CA ALA A 47 8.46 17.75 -2.53
C ALA A 47 8.86 18.60 -1.33
N TYR A 48 9.71 19.60 -1.57
CA TYR A 48 10.21 20.53 -0.58
C TYR A 48 10.23 21.95 -1.14
N SER A 49 10.38 22.95 -0.26
CA SER A 49 10.80 24.30 -0.64
C SER A 49 12.26 24.51 -0.26
N ASP A 50 13.01 25.22 -1.12
CA ASP A 50 14.43 25.52 -0.88
C ASP A 50 14.63 26.41 0.37
N ASP A 51 13.66 27.29 0.62
CA ASP A 51 13.63 28.23 1.74
C ASP A 51 13.03 27.64 3.05
N ASP A 52 12.78 26.31 3.14
CA ASP A 52 12.27 25.68 4.36
C ASP A 52 13.36 25.65 5.45
N LYS A 53 13.26 26.60 6.41
CA LYS A 53 14.19 26.70 7.54
C LYS A 53 13.83 25.79 8.70
N THR A 54 12.64 25.20 8.71
CA THR A 54 12.17 24.32 9.77
C THR A 54 12.60 22.87 9.51
N VAL A 55 12.39 22.39 8.28
CA VAL A 55 12.84 21.08 7.84
C VAL A 55 13.62 21.24 6.54
N PRO A 56 14.94 21.35 6.62
CA PRO A 56 15.78 21.62 5.45
C PRO A 56 15.56 20.63 4.31
N PRO A 57 15.59 21.06 3.04
CA PRO A 57 15.38 20.21 1.88
C PRO A 57 16.41 19.06 1.77
N ALA A 58 17.54 19.13 2.48
CA ALA A 58 18.50 18.06 2.62
C ALA A 58 17.86 16.73 3.09
N ASN A 59 16.79 16.80 3.90
CA ASN A 59 15.99 15.62 4.25
C ASN A 59 15.48 14.88 3.01
N GLY A 60 14.86 15.60 2.08
CA GLY A 60 14.34 15.04 0.83
C GLY A 60 15.42 14.57 -0.11
N VAL A 61 16.53 15.34 -0.21
CA VAL A 61 17.67 15.02 -1.08
C VAL A 61 18.32 13.69 -0.64
N ASN A 62 18.62 13.54 0.65
CA ASN A 62 19.27 12.34 1.15
C ASN A 62 18.36 11.10 1.05
N TYR A 63 17.05 11.27 1.27
CA TYR A 63 16.10 10.19 1.06
C TYR A 63 16.01 9.77 -0.42
N TYR A 64 15.97 10.75 -1.34
CA TYR A 64 16.03 10.48 -2.77
C TYR A 64 17.30 9.71 -3.15
N LEU A 65 18.47 10.10 -2.64
CA LEU A 65 19.73 9.41 -2.88
C LEU A 65 19.71 7.96 -2.34
N GLY A 66 19.12 7.75 -1.16
CA GLY A 66 18.90 6.42 -0.60
C GLY A 66 18.02 5.55 -1.51
N LEU A 67 16.91 6.10 -2.00
CA LEU A 67 16.02 5.42 -2.95
C LEU A 67 16.73 5.10 -4.27
N HIS A 68 17.44 6.07 -4.84
CA HIS A 68 18.19 5.91 -6.08
C HIS A 68 19.26 4.82 -5.97
N LYS A 69 20.04 4.80 -4.89
CA LYS A 69 21.05 3.77 -4.60
C LYS A 69 20.45 2.36 -4.55
N ASN A 70 19.22 2.22 -4.07
CA ASN A 70 18.51 0.94 -3.96
C ASN A 70 17.60 0.64 -5.17
N HIS A 71 17.74 1.41 -6.28
CA HIS A 71 16.95 1.25 -7.50
C HIS A 71 15.42 1.38 -7.28
N VAL A 72 15.01 2.14 -6.27
CA VAL A 72 13.59 2.44 -6.02
C VAL A 72 13.18 3.66 -6.83
N PRO A 73 12.14 3.58 -7.68
CA PRO A 73 11.68 4.72 -8.46
C PRO A 73 11.22 5.87 -7.56
N ALA A 74 11.80 7.05 -7.77
CA ALA A 74 11.44 8.25 -7.03
C ALA A 74 11.57 9.49 -7.88
N VAL A 75 10.82 10.54 -7.52
CA VAL A 75 11.01 11.90 -8.05
C VAL A 75 11.20 12.85 -6.89
N LEU A 76 12.00 13.88 -7.10
CA LEU A 76 12.26 14.94 -6.13
C LEU A 76 12.02 16.28 -6.78
N HIS A 77 11.14 17.10 -6.18
CA HIS A 77 10.88 18.48 -6.54
C HIS A 77 11.29 19.40 -5.40
N ILE A 78 12.14 20.40 -5.68
CA ILE A 78 12.51 21.45 -4.75
C ILE A 78 12.08 22.77 -5.37
N TYR A 79 11.03 23.38 -4.81
CA TYR A 79 10.50 24.67 -5.26
C TYR A 79 11.28 25.80 -4.61
N ALA A 80 11.53 26.86 -5.35
CA ALA A 80 12.41 27.95 -4.91
C ALA A 80 11.94 28.64 -3.61
N SER A 81 10.63 28.63 -3.33
CA SER A 81 10.07 29.24 -2.13
C SER A 81 8.77 28.55 -1.71
N GLY A 82 8.30 28.85 -0.49
CA GLY A 82 7.07 28.29 0.08
C GLY A 82 7.20 28.08 1.59
N GLY A 83 8.42 28.08 2.11
CA GLY A 83 8.69 27.87 3.53
C GLY A 83 8.27 26.47 3.98
N HIS A 84 7.79 26.35 5.20
CA HIS A 84 7.41 25.09 5.82
C HIS A 84 5.90 24.85 5.80
N GLY A 85 5.51 23.58 5.54
CA GLY A 85 4.15 23.10 5.81
C GLY A 85 3.09 23.63 4.84
N TRP A 86 3.46 23.95 3.60
CA TRP A 86 2.53 24.51 2.61
C TRP A 86 1.46 23.48 2.14
N GLY A 87 1.82 22.20 1.94
CA GLY A 87 0.88 21.18 1.47
C GLY A 87 0.12 21.61 0.21
N ILE A 88 -1.22 21.69 0.29
CA ILE A 88 -2.11 22.16 -0.78
C ILE A 88 -2.72 23.55 -0.48
N ARG A 89 -2.09 24.33 0.40
CA ARG A 89 -2.59 25.66 0.81
C ARG A 89 -2.62 26.62 -0.37
N GLU A 90 -3.62 27.50 -0.42
CA GLU A 90 -3.81 28.47 -1.49
C GLU A 90 -2.66 29.47 -1.64
N ASN A 91 -1.98 29.80 -0.54
CA ASN A 91 -0.86 30.72 -0.53
C ASN A 91 0.48 30.11 -0.99
N PHE A 92 0.51 28.81 -1.30
CA PHE A 92 1.69 28.20 -1.91
C PHE A 92 1.71 28.49 -3.41
N ILE A 93 2.61 29.36 -3.84
CA ILE A 93 2.64 29.87 -5.22
C ILE A 93 2.88 28.78 -6.27
N TYR A 94 3.54 27.67 -5.91
CA TYR A 94 3.79 26.51 -6.80
C TYR A 94 2.77 25.39 -6.61
N LYS A 95 1.61 25.67 -5.97
CA LYS A 95 0.58 24.65 -5.71
C LYS A 95 0.15 23.92 -6.98
N ASN A 96 -0.14 24.66 -8.04
CA ASN A 96 -0.64 24.06 -9.29
C ASN A 96 0.44 23.23 -9.99
N GLU A 97 1.68 23.71 -10.03
CA GLU A 97 2.82 22.97 -10.56
C GLU A 97 3.01 21.66 -9.79
N MET A 98 3.05 21.73 -8.46
CA MET A 98 3.20 20.56 -7.59
C MET A 98 2.07 19.54 -7.81
N LEU A 99 0.82 19.99 -7.90
CA LEU A 99 -0.33 19.12 -8.15
C LEU A 99 -0.28 18.50 -9.56
N ASN A 100 0.17 19.24 -10.57
CA ASN A 100 0.37 18.73 -11.92
C ASN A 100 1.48 17.67 -11.97
N ASP A 101 2.61 17.92 -11.30
CA ASP A 101 3.74 16.98 -11.20
C ASP A 101 3.32 15.71 -10.45
N LEU A 102 2.65 15.86 -9.31
CA LEU A 102 2.09 14.73 -8.55
C LEU A 102 1.10 13.92 -9.40
N SER A 103 0.20 14.60 -10.10
CA SER A 103 -0.79 13.96 -10.98
C SER A 103 -0.12 13.22 -12.13
N ALA A 104 0.91 13.81 -12.75
CA ALA A 104 1.68 13.17 -13.81
C ALA A 104 2.43 11.93 -13.28
N TRP A 105 3.04 12.05 -12.09
CA TRP A 105 3.72 10.95 -11.43
C TRP A 105 2.75 9.80 -11.09
N LEU A 106 1.56 10.10 -10.54
CA LEU A 106 0.55 9.09 -10.26
C LEU A 106 0.06 8.40 -11.55
N ARG A 107 -0.10 9.15 -12.66
CA ARG A 107 -0.46 8.57 -13.96
C ARG A 107 0.66 7.74 -14.59
N SER A 108 1.91 7.95 -14.20
CA SER A 108 3.04 7.12 -14.66
C SER A 108 3.01 5.69 -14.11
N PHE A 109 2.22 5.46 -13.06
CA PHE A 109 1.96 4.11 -12.60
C PHE A 109 1.10 3.43 -13.67
N LYS A 110 1.48 2.21 -14.04
CA LYS A 110 0.64 1.42 -14.93
C LYS A 110 -0.68 1.13 -14.22
N ALA A 111 -1.62 2.07 -14.35
CA ALA A 111 -3.01 1.79 -14.02
C ALA A 111 -3.52 0.71 -15.00
N PRO A 112 -4.40 -0.17 -14.54
CA PRO A 112 -5.10 -1.06 -15.45
C PRO A 112 -5.77 -0.24 -16.57
N ARG A 113 -5.73 -0.74 -17.80
CA ARG A 113 -6.42 -0.11 -18.93
C ARG A 113 -7.92 0.02 -18.61
N LYS A 114 -8.60 1.02 -19.20
CA LYS A 114 -10.05 1.17 -19.03
C LYS A 114 -10.85 -0.08 -19.46
N ASP A 115 -10.32 -0.80 -20.46
CA ASP A 115 -10.84 -2.05 -21.01
C ASP A 115 -10.21 -3.29 -20.37
N ALA A 116 -9.46 -3.17 -19.27
CA ALA A 116 -8.80 -4.28 -18.64
C ALA A 116 -9.79 -5.33 -18.13
N VAL A 117 -9.45 -6.59 -18.34
CA VAL A 117 -10.17 -7.75 -17.78
C VAL A 117 -10.09 -7.69 -16.26
N ARG A 118 -11.21 -7.53 -15.59
CA ARG A 118 -11.29 -7.45 -14.13
C ARG A 118 -11.23 -8.85 -13.52
N VAL A 119 -10.26 -9.06 -12.64
CA VAL A 119 -10.05 -10.35 -11.95
C VAL A 119 -10.24 -10.14 -10.45
N ALA A 120 -11.26 -10.75 -9.87
CA ALA A 120 -11.50 -10.75 -8.43
C ALA A 120 -10.87 -11.99 -7.79
N CYS A 121 -9.92 -11.81 -6.87
CA CYS A 121 -9.39 -12.90 -6.04
C CYS A 121 -10.16 -12.92 -4.72
N VAL A 122 -11.11 -13.83 -4.63
CA VAL A 122 -11.99 -14.06 -3.48
C VAL A 122 -11.43 -15.20 -2.62
N GLY A 123 -11.40 -15.04 -1.31
CA GLY A 123 -10.88 -16.14 -0.48
C GLY A 123 -10.61 -15.79 0.99
N ASN A 124 -9.93 -16.71 1.65
CA ASN A 124 -9.57 -16.63 3.05
C ASN A 124 -8.18 -16.00 3.30
N SER A 125 -7.49 -16.41 4.36
CA SER A 125 -6.17 -15.92 4.75
C SER A 125 -5.09 -16.10 3.68
N ILE A 126 -5.20 -17.10 2.81
CA ILE A 126 -4.25 -17.34 1.72
C ILE A 126 -4.40 -16.22 0.68
N THR A 127 -5.62 -15.89 0.29
CA THR A 127 -5.91 -14.79 -0.63
C THR A 127 -5.59 -13.44 0.00
N TYR A 128 -5.97 -13.24 1.26
CA TYR A 128 -5.62 -12.05 2.03
C TYR A 128 -4.11 -11.80 2.06
N GLY A 129 -3.28 -12.86 2.09
CA GLY A 129 -1.82 -12.78 2.26
C GLY A 129 -1.43 -12.69 3.74
N ALA A 130 -2.10 -13.46 4.62
CA ALA A 130 -1.76 -13.50 6.05
C ALA A 130 -0.31 -13.94 6.25
N ARG A 131 0.40 -13.26 7.18
CA ARG A 131 1.83 -13.45 7.50
C ARG A 131 2.82 -13.00 6.42
N ILE A 132 2.35 -12.41 5.32
CA ILE A 132 3.21 -11.79 4.32
C ILE A 132 3.53 -10.36 4.77
N LYS A 133 4.82 -10.02 4.95
CA LYS A 133 5.26 -8.70 5.43
C LYS A 133 4.78 -7.57 4.51
N ASN A 134 5.07 -7.67 3.22
CA ASN A 134 4.62 -6.70 2.22
C ASN A 134 3.46 -7.27 1.40
N ARG A 135 2.28 -7.37 2.03
CA ARG A 135 1.09 -7.99 1.45
C ARG A 135 0.63 -7.32 0.15
N SER A 136 0.73 -6.00 0.06
CA SER A 136 0.35 -5.24 -1.15
C SER A 136 1.23 -5.55 -2.36
N HIS A 137 2.41 -6.13 -2.12
CA HIS A 137 3.36 -6.52 -3.15
C HIS A 137 3.43 -8.04 -3.33
N ASP A 138 3.48 -8.83 -2.24
CA ASP A 138 3.87 -10.24 -2.26
C ASP A 138 2.72 -11.23 -2.10
N SER A 139 1.49 -10.75 -1.82
CA SER A 139 0.32 -11.64 -1.86
C SER A 139 0.10 -12.17 -3.28
N TYR A 140 -0.42 -13.39 -3.42
CA TYR A 140 -0.60 -13.98 -4.75
C TYR A 140 -1.48 -13.12 -5.69
N PRO A 141 -2.53 -12.42 -5.25
CA PRO A 141 -3.27 -11.52 -6.14
C PRO A 141 -2.41 -10.36 -6.67
N SER A 142 -1.52 -9.82 -5.82
CA SER A 142 -0.61 -8.75 -6.23
C SER A 142 0.46 -9.24 -7.21
N VAL A 143 1.02 -10.43 -6.96
CA VAL A 143 1.95 -11.09 -7.88
C VAL A 143 1.27 -11.41 -9.21
N LEU A 144 0.05 -11.97 -9.16
CA LEU A 144 -0.74 -12.29 -10.36
C LEU A 144 -0.98 -11.03 -11.21
N GLY A 145 -1.38 -9.91 -10.57
CA GLY A 145 -1.60 -8.66 -11.29
C GLY A 145 -0.35 -8.14 -12.00
N ARG A 146 0.83 -8.26 -11.37
CA ARG A 146 2.10 -7.87 -12.00
C ARG A 146 2.48 -8.77 -13.18
N LEU A 147 2.26 -10.07 -13.05
CA LEU A 147 2.56 -11.04 -14.12
C LEU A 147 1.64 -10.89 -15.33
N LEU A 148 0.37 -10.60 -15.11
CA LEU A 148 -0.63 -10.42 -16.17
C LEU A 148 -0.51 -9.05 -16.88
N GLY A 149 0.07 -8.05 -16.20
CA GLY A 149 0.25 -6.71 -16.76
C GLY A 149 -1.03 -5.88 -16.86
N ASP A 150 -0.97 -4.77 -17.61
CA ASP A 150 -2.01 -3.73 -17.66
C ASP A 150 -3.32 -4.12 -18.36
N LYS A 151 -3.31 -5.23 -19.09
CA LYS A 151 -4.52 -5.82 -19.70
C LYS A 151 -5.47 -6.45 -18.68
N TYR A 152 -5.00 -6.66 -17.45
CA TYR A 152 -5.76 -7.27 -16.37
C TYR A 152 -5.74 -6.38 -15.11
N TRP A 153 -6.91 -6.23 -14.52
CA TRP A 153 -7.06 -5.52 -13.25
C TRP A 153 -7.38 -6.51 -12.15
N VAL A 154 -6.35 -6.98 -11.47
CA VAL A 154 -6.48 -7.96 -10.37
C VAL A 154 -6.69 -7.26 -9.06
N LYS A 155 -7.75 -7.62 -8.32
CA LYS A 155 -8.03 -7.12 -6.97
C LYS A 155 -8.11 -8.26 -5.96
N ASN A 156 -7.58 -7.97 -4.76
CA ASN A 156 -7.60 -8.87 -3.63
C ASN A 156 -8.81 -8.57 -2.74
N PHE A 157 -9.73 -9.52 -2.65
CA PHE A 157 -10.91 -9.50 -1.77
C PHE A 157 -10.81 -10.56 -0.66
N GLY A 158 -9.62 -11.04 -0.35
CA GLY A 158 -9.40 -12.04 0.69
C GLY A 158 -9.69 -11.50 2.09
N VAL A 159 -10.31 -12.33 2.93
CA VAL A 159 -10.56 -12.06 4.36
C VAL A 159 -10.15 -13.28 5.18
N SER A 160 -9.26 -13.08 6.16
CA SER A 160 -8.72 -14.18 6.96
C SER A 160 -9.81 -14.94 7.73
N ALA A 161 -9.63 -16.25 7.85
CA ALA A 161 -10.46 -17.18 8.60
C ALA A 161 -11.90 -17.41 8.05
N ARG A 162 -12.21 -16.97 6.82
CA ARG A 162 -13.56 -17.12 6.25
C ARG A 162 -13.81 -18.49 5.65
N THR A 163 -15.08 -18.91 5.73
CA THR A 163 -15.61 -20.18 5.22
C THR A 163 -16.39 -19.96 3.93
N MET A 164 -16.45 -20.98 3.08
CA MET A 164 -17.41 -21.11 1.97
C MET A 164 -18.83 -21.33 2.51
N LEU A 165 -18.92 -22.21 3.52
CA LEU A 165 -20.19 -22.56 4.16
C LEU A 165 -20.85 -21.36 4.82
N ASN A 166 -22.10 -21.08 4.45
CA ASN A 166 -22.91 -20.00 5.04
C ASN A 166 -23.31 -20.27 6.49
N LYS A 167 -23.31 -21.56 6.91
CA LYS A 167 -23.52 -21.99 8.30
C LYS A 167 -22.21 -22.15 9.08
N GLY A 168 -21.05 -21.89 8.45
CA GLY A 168 -19.76 -21.90 9.13
C GLY A 168 -19.65 -20.77 10.16
N ASP A 169 -18.58 -20.82 10.96
CA ASP A 169 -18.34 -19.83 12.04
C ASP A 169 -18.15 -18.40 11.51
N ARG A 170 -17.63 -18.26 10.28
CA ARG A 170 -17.32 -16.97 9.64
C ARG A 170 -17.57 -17.00 8.14
N PRO A 171 -18.83 -16.96 7.68
CA PRO A 171 -19.18 -17.05 6.27
C PRO A 171 -18.63 -15.90 5.45
N TYR A 172 -17.93 -16.18 4.34
CA TYR A 172 -17.38 -15.15 3.47
C TYR A 172 -18.47 -14.30 2.80
N MET A 173 -19.60 -14.89 2.40
CA MET A 173 -20.72 -14.19 1.77
C MET A 173 -21.38 -13.12 2.66
N LYS A 174 -21.10 -13.12 3.97
CA LYS A 174 -21.55 -12.06 4.90
C LYS A 174 -20.55 -10.90 5.06
N GLU A 175 -19.39 -10.98 4.42
CA GLU A 175 -18.37 -9.96 4.53
C GLU A 175 -18.58 -8.78 3.55
N GLN A 176 -18.15 -7.59 3.98
CA GLN A 176 -18.12 -6.42 3.09
C GLN A 176 -17.24 -6.67 1.85
N ALA A 177 -16.17 -7.45 1.97
CA ALA A 177 -15.31 -7.82 0.87
C ALA A 177 -16.05 -8.59 -0.23
N TYR A 178 -17.04 -9.41 0.12
CA TYR A 178 -17.90 -10.08 -0.85
C TYR A 178 -18.73 -9.06 -1.66
N GLN A 179 -19.38 -8.12 -0.98
CA GLN A 179 -20.15 -7.05 -1.64
C GLN A 179 -19.25 -6.19 -2.53
N GLN A 180 -18.03 -5.90 -2.08
CA GLN A 180 -17.04 -5.16 -2.88
C GLN A 180 -16.58 -5.96 -4.11
N ALA A 181 -16.45 -7.29 -4.00
CA ALA A 181 -16.12 -8.15 -5.12
C ALA A 181 -17.23 -8.15 -6.18
N LEU A 182 -18.49 -8.24 -5.76
CA LEU A 182 -19.65 -8.13 -6.66
C LEU A 182 -19.71 -6.75 -7.33
N ALA A 183 -19.57 -5.66 -6.54
CA ALA A 183 -19.57 -4.29 -7.05
C ALA A 183 -18.39 -4.00 -8.01
N PHE A 184 -17.29 -4.73 -7.89
CA PHE A 184 -16.17 -4.66 -8.83
C PHE A 184 -16.57 -5.19 -10.22
N ASN A 185 -17.65 -5.94 -10.32
CA ASN A 185 -18.18 -6.53 -11.57
C ASN A 185 -17.09 -7.26 -12.35
N PRO A 186 -16.49 -8.33 -11.78
CA PRO A 186 -15.34 -9.01 -12.37
C PRO A 186 -15.72 -9.79 -13.63
N ASN A 187 -14.78 -9.90 -14.57
CA ASN A 187 -14.87 -10.80 -15.71
C ASN A 187 -14.39 -12.22 -15.37
N ILE A 188 -13.50 -12.30 -14.37
CA ILE A 188 -12.92 -13.56 -13.89
C ILE A 188 -12.92 -13.51 -12.36
N VAL A 189 -13.35 -14.61 -11.74
CA VAL A 189 -13.29 -14.79 -10.29
C VAL A 189 -12.42 -15.98 -9.94
N VAL A 190 -11.43 -15.77 -9.06
CA VAL A 190 -10.61 -16.83 -8.48
C VAL A 190 -11.08 -17.06 -7.05
N ILE A 191 -11.71 -18.20 -6.77
CA ILE A 191 -12.24 -18.54 -5.45
C ILE A 191 -11.25 -19.45 -4.72
N LYS A 192 -10.75 -19.03 -3.55
CA LYS A 192 -9.87 -19.80 -2.67
C LYS A 192 -10.45 -19.84 -1.26
N LEU A 193 -11.50 -20.60 -1.10
CA LEU A 193 -12.18 -20.93 0.18
C LEU A 193 -12.11 -22.46 0.44
N GLY A 194 -12.75 -22.94 1.49
CA GLY A 194 -12.80 -24.35 1.84
C GLY A 194 -11.81 -24.77 2.94
N THR A 195 -10.66 -24.12 3.08
CA THR A 195 -9.65 -24.48 4.11
C THR A 195 -10.18 -24.35 5.54
N ASN A 196 -11.01 -23.34 5.83
CA ASN A 196 -11.61 -23.17 7.17
C ASN A 196 -12.86 -24.02 7.35
N ASP A 197 -13.47 -24.41 6.26
CA ASP A 197 -14.64 -25.28 6.22
C ASP A 197 -14.30 -26.70 6.70
N SER A 198 -13.08 -27.17 6.44
CA SER A 198 -12.59 -28.50 6.84
C SER A 198 -12.38 -28.66 8.35
N LYS A 199 -12.47 -27.57 9.14
CA LYS A 199 -12.45 -27.67 10.60
C LYS A 199 -13.69 -28.43 11.09
N SER A 200 -13.52 -29.33 12.09
CA SER A 200 -14.56 -30.23 12.54
C SER A 200 -15.88 -29.54 12.87
N PHE A 201 -15.83 -28.37 13.53
CA PHE A 201 -17.03 -27.62 13.92
C PHE A 201 -17.73 -26.91 12.75
N ASN A 202 -17.06 -26.69 11.63
CA ASN A 202 -17.66 -26.17 10.39
C ASN A 202 -18.13 -27.32 9.49
N TRP A 203 -17.34 -28.42 9.45
CA TRP A 203 -17.59 -29.52 8.54
C TRP A 203 -18.86 -30.32 8.86
N VAL A 204 -19.45 -30.12 10.05
CA VAL A 204 -20.79 -30.65 10.39
C VAL A 204 -21.86 -30.17 9.39
N HIS A 205 -21.63 -29.04 8.71
CA HIS A 205 -22.51 -28.46 7.69
C HIS A 205 -22.14 -28.86 6.27
N LYS A 206 -21.25 -29.83 6.05
CA LYS A 206 -20.69 -30.24 4.75
C LYS A 206 -21.74 -30.52 3.66
N ALA A 207 -22.95 -30.92 4.04
CA ALA A 207 -24.06 -31.16 3.11
C ALA A 207 -24.45 -29.91 2.31
N ASP A 208 -24.22 -28.72 2.88
CA ASP A 208 -24.52 -27.43 2.23
C ASP A 208 -23.36 -26.93 1.35
N PHE A 209 -22.17 -27.55 1.38
CA PHE A 209 -20.95 -26.99 0.76
C PHE A 209 -21.10 -26.76 -0.75
N ILE A 210 -21.68 -27.74 -1.48
CA ILE A 210 -21.90 -27.64 -2.93
C ILE A 210 -22.93 -26.54 -3.23
N LYS A 211 -24.01 -26.51 -2.48
CA LYS A 211 -25.08 -25.49 -2.63
C LYS A 211 -24.54 -24.07 -2.39
N ASP A 212 -23.79 -23.88 -1.30
CA ASP A 212 -23.23 -22.56 -0.96
C ASP A 212 -22.18 -22.13 -1.98
N THR A 213 -21.38 -23.09 -2.51
CA THR A 213 -20.44 -22.82 -3.60
C THR A 213 -21.15 -22.39 -4.87
N GLN A 214 -22.23 -23.08 -5.26
CA GLN A 214 -23.03 -22.72 -6.43
C GLN A 214 -23.65 -21.34 -6.25
N THR A 215 -24.22 -21.05 -5.08
CA THR A 215 -24.77 -19.71 -4.77
C THR A 215 -23.74 -18.60 -4.96
N MET A 216 -22.47 -18.85 -4.59
CA MET A 216 -21.39 -17.85 -4.79
C MET A 216 -20.99 -17.70 -6.27
N ILE A 217 -21.08 -18.76 -7.06
CA ILE A 217 -20.77 -18.76 -8.49
C ILE A 217 -21.86 -18.04 -9.27
N ASP A 218 -23.10 -18.21 -8.89
CA ASP A 218 -24.28 -17.66 -9.58
C ASP A 218 -24.51 -16.17 -9.29
N ALA A 219 -23.81 -15.59 -8.32
CA ALA A 219 -23.94 -14.20 -7.92
C ALA A 219 -23.05 -13.25 -8.73
#